data_dbc288a44e0246c853070211c6fe6c2c
#
_entry.id   dbc288a44e0246c853070211c6fe6c2c
#
_cell.length_a   1.000
_cell.length_b   1.000
_cell.length_c   1.000
_cell.angle_alpha   90.00
_cell.angle_beta   90.00
_cell.angle_gamma   90.00
#
_symmetry.space_group_name_H-M   'P 1'
#
loop_
_entity.id
_entity.type
_entity.pdbx_description
1 polymer ?
#
loop_
_entity_poly.entity_id
_entity_poly.type
_entity_poly.pdbx_seq_one_letter_code
_entity_poly.pdbx_strand_id
1 'polypeptide(L)'
;MIAQNDLIKLITIANTGKDADGFPIEEVLQETEMFASVQSVKRSEYYAALKDGIVASKTIVINSDDYDGCLIKKNDKKYSPNLVEIDSEKFSIIRLYQKDDYTMELTLQEAE
;
A
#
# COMPACT_ATOMS: atom_id res chain seq x y z
N MET A 1 19.64 -11.08 -0.70
CA MET A 1 18.32 -11.00 -1.38
C MET A 1 17.23 -11.40 -0.40
N ILE A 2 16.20 -10.60 -0.30
CA ILE A 2 15.04 -10.90 0.55
C ILE A 2 14.07 -11.76 -0.26
N ALA A 3 13.71 -12.92 0.27
CA ALA A 3 12.74 -13.78 -0.39
C ALA A 3 11.34 -13.18 -0.33
N GLN A 4 10.64 -13.15 -1.46
CA GLN A 4 9.27 -12.63 -1.56
C GLN A 4 8.33 -13.82 -1.62
N ASN A 5 7.99 -14.37 -0.45
CA ASN A 5 7.24 -15.62 -0.32
C ASN A 5 5.79 -15.45 0.11
N ASP A 6 5.40 -14.24 0.52
CA ASP A 6 4.06 -13.98 1.01
C ASP A 6 3.18 -13.43 -0.11
N LEU A 7 2.00 -14.00 -0.29
CA LEU A 7 1.05 -13.49 -1.26
C LEU A 7 0.25 -12.36 -0.64
N ILE A 8 0.29 -11.21 -1.28
CA ILE A 8 -0.44 -10.03 -0.85
C ILE A 8 -1.27 -9.50 -2.00
N LYS A 9 -2.16 -8.56 -1.70
CA LYS A 9 -2.95 -7.88 -2.72
C LYS A 9 -2.77 -6.37 -2.55
N LEU A 10 -2.33 -5.70 -3.62
CA LEU A 10 -2.31 -4.23 -3.68
C LEU A 10 -3.65 -3.74 -4.22
N ILE A 11 -4.25 -2.80 -3.53
CA ILE A 11 -5.58 -2.30 -3.84
C ILE A 11 -5.51 -0.79 -4.04
N THR A 12 -6.13 -0.31 -5.12
CA THR A 12 -6.30 1.12 -5.37
C THR A 12 -7.76 1.48 -5.16
N ILE A 13 -8.03 2.34 -4.19
CA ILE A 13 -9.38 2.84 -3.91
C ILE A 13 -9.40 4.32 -4.19
N ALA A 14 -10.42 4.78 -4.88
CA ALA A 14 -10.63 6.19 -5.18
C ALA A 14 -12.00 6.64 -4.71
N ASN A 15 -12.11 7.91 -4.35
CA ASN A 15 -13.37 8.55 -4.04
C ASN A 15 -13.97 9.05 -5.35
N THR A 16 -15.12 8.48 -5.77
CA THR A 16 -15.73 8.77 -7.06
C THR A 16 -16.95 9.67 -6.98
N GLY A 17 -17.28 10.18 -5.79
CA GLY A 17 -18.41 11.09 -5.63
C GLY A 17 -19.02 10.97 -4.23
N LYS A 18 -20.28 11.39 -4.13
CA LYS A 18 -21.05 11.33 -2.89
C LYS A 18 -22.37 10.65 -3.15
N ASP A 19 -22.86 9.90 -2.15
CA ASP A 19 -24.20 9.32 -2.25
C ASP A 19 -25.27 10.37 -1.92
N ALA A 20 -26.54 9.94 -1.91
CA ALA A 20 -27.67 10.84 -1.66
C ALA A 20 -27.63 11.50 -0.29
N ASP A 21 -26.96 10.88 0.68
CA ASP A 21 -26.81 11.41 2.05
C ASP A 21 -25.55 12.23 2.24
N GLY A 22 -24.77 12.44 1.18
CA GLY A 22 -23.55 13.23 1.22
C GLY A 22 -22.31 12.47 1.66
N PHE A 23 -22.39 11.16 1.86
CA PHE A 23 -21.22 10.34 2.22
C PHE A 23 -20.38 10.03 0.99
N PRO A 24 -19.04 10.02 1.12
CA PRO A 24 -18.17 9.69 -0.01
C PRO A 24 -18.40 8.26 -0.48
N ILE A 25 -18.42 8.10 -1.81
CA ILE A 25 -18.49 6.79 -2.46
C ILE A 25 -17.06 6.37 -2.79
N GLU A 26 -16.65 5.23 -2.25
CA GLU A 26 -15.35 4.66 -2.56
C GLU A 26 -15.50 3.58 -3.61
N GLU A 27 -14.61 3.59 -4.59
CA GLU A 27 -14.59 2.60 -5.66
C GLU A 27 -13.24 1.93 -5.71
N VAL A 28 -13.23 0.60 -5.76
CA VAL A 28 -12.00 -0.16 -5.99
C VAL A 28 -11.69 -0.09 -7.48
N LEU A 29 -10.62 0.60 -7.82
CA LEU A 29 -10.20 0.76 -9.22
C LEU A 29 -9.37 -0.41 -9.69
N GLN A 30 -8.61 -1.04 -8.78
CA GLN A 30 -7.72 -2.13 -9.13
C GLN A 30 -7.38 -2.96 -7.90
N GLU A 31 -7.28 -4.27 -8.10
CA GLU A 31 -6.72 -5.20 -7.13
C GLU A 31 -5.72 -6.09 -7.87
N THR A 32 -4.51 -6.20 -7.35
CA THR A 32 -3.47 -7.03 -7.96
C THR A 32 -2.80 -7.88 -6.91
N GLU A 33 -2.81 -9.19 -7.11
CA GLU A 33 -2.08 -10.11 -6.24
C GLU A 33 -0.62 -10.18 -6.68
N MET A 34 0.28 -10.24 -5.70
CA MET A 34 1.70 -10.37 -5.96
C MET A 34 2.40 -10.95 -4.75
N PHE A 35 3.62 -11.43 -4.96
CA PHE A 35 4.44 -11.91 -3.87
C PHE A 35 5.24 -10.76 -3.26
N ALA A 36 5.39 -10.80 -1.94
CA ALA A 36 6.13 -9.81 -1.19
C ALA A 36 6.88 -10.46 -0.05
N SER A 37 7.87 -9.75 0.48
CA SER A 37 8.48 -10.09 1.75
C SER A 37 7.83 -9.22 2.82
N VAL A 38 7.12 -9.84 3.76
CA VAL A 38 6.47 -9.12 4.87
C VAL A 38 7.43 -9.11 6.05
N GLN A 39 7.71 -7.93 6.57
CA GLN A 39 8.71 -7.74 7.62
C GLN A 39 8.15 -6.87 8.75
N SER A 40 8.76 -7.00 9.92
CA SER A 40 8.50 -6.09 11.03
C SER A 40 9.10 -4.72 10.73
N VAL A 41 8.45 -3.67 11.23
CA VAL A 41 8.95 -2.30 11.08
C VAL A 41 10.25 -2.15 11.88
N LYS A 42 11.26 -1.51 11.29
CA LYS A 42 12.50 -1.19 12.00
C LYS A 42 12.21 -0.18 13.12
N ARG A 43 12.93 -0.31 14.23
CA ARG A 43 12.73 0.56 15.39
C ARG A 43 12.84 2.05 15.03
N SER A 44 13.85 2.42 14.27
CA SER A 44 14.04 3.82 13.87
C SER A 44 12.87 4.35 13.05
N GLU A 45 12.35 3.53 12.14
CA GLU A 45 11.22 3.90 11.30
C GLU A 45 9.93 3.99 12.11
N TYR A 46 9.73 3.07 13.06
CA TYR A 46 8.59 3.10 13.95
C TYR A 46 8.54 4.42 14.74
N TYR A 47 9.64 4.81 15.35
CA TYR A 47 9.71 6.06 16.13
C TYR A 47 9.59 7.29 15.25
N ALA A 48 10.16 7.27 14.04
CA ALA A 48 10.04 8.39 13.11
C ALA A 48 8.57 8.62 12.70
N ALA A 49 7.85 7.52 12.43
CA ALA A 49 6.44 7.61 12.08
C ALA A 49 5.59 8.06 13.28
N LEU A 50 5.93 7.60 14.48
CA LEU A 50 5.19 7.93 15.70
C LEU A 50 5.22 9.43 16.01
N LYS A 51 6.32 10.11 15.68
CA LYS A 51 6.41 11.58 15.83
C LYS A 51 5.33 12.30 15.03
N ASP A 52 4.90 11.71 13.91
CA ASP A 52 3.85 12.26 13.06
C ASP A 52 2.46 11.70 13.40
N GLY A 53 2.34 11.00 14.54
CA GLY A 53 1.08 10.42 14.97
C GLY A 53 0.69 9.14 14.23
N ILE A 54 1.64 8.51 13.53
CA ILE A 54 1.42 7.32 12.73
C ILE A 54 2.00 6.12 13.45
N VAL A 55 1.20 5.04 13.57
CA VAL A 55 1.68 3.79 14.15
C VAL A 55 1.95 2.80 13.02
N ALA A 56 3.22 2.71 12.61
CA ALA A 56 3.64 1.79 11.58
C ALA A 56 3.53 0.35 12.09
N SER A 57 2.91 -0.52 11.32
CA SER A 57 2.57 -1.88 11.70
C SER A 57 3.47 -2.92 11.05
N LYS A 58 3.66 -2.80 9.74
CA LYS A 58 4.45 -3.74 8.93
C LYS A 58 5.18 -3.01 7.83
N THR A 59 6.22 -3.66 7.32
CA THR A 59 6.91 -3.22 6.10
C THR A 59 6.85 -4.37 5.11
N ILE A 60 6.56 -4.07 3.85
CA ILE A 60 6.63 -5.08 2.79
C ILE A 60 7.63 -4.64 1.73
N VAL A 61 8.26 -5.63 1.11
CA VAL A 61 9.18 -5.41 -0.02
C VAL A 61 8.61 -6.15 -1.21
N ILE A 62 8.43 -5.43 -2.32
CA ILE A 62 7.88 -5.97 -3.56
C ILE A 62 8.79 -5.61 -4.73
N ASN A 63 8.60 -6.26 -5.86
CA ASN A 63 9.29 -5.88 -7.08
C ASN A 63 8.77 -4.55 -7.60
N SER A 64 9.68 -3.67 -8.04
CA SER A 64 9.33 -2.38 -8.59
C SER A 64 8.42 -2.51 -9.82
N ASP A 65 8.69 -3.50 -10.67
CA ASP A 65 7.87 -3.73 -11.86
C ASP A 65 6.43 -4.11 -11.51
N ASP A 66 6.25 -4.90 -10.45
CA ASP A 66 4.92 -5.28 -9.98
C ASP A 66 4.15 -4.06 -9.47
N TYR A 67 4.85 -3.16 -8.77
CA TYR A 67 4.24 -1.92 -8.29
C TYR A 67 3.87 -1.01 -9.47
N ASP A 68 4.79 -0.83 -10.42
CA ASP A 68 4.55 0.01 -11.58
C ASP A 68 3.37 -0.49 -12.41
N GLY A 69 3.18 -1.80 -12.47
CA GLY A 69 2.04 -2.40 -13.13
C GLY A 69 0.70 -2.11 -12.47
N CYS A 70 0.71 -1.64 -11.22
CA CYS A 70 -0.50 -1.26 -10.49
C CYS A 70 -0.89 0.21 -10.65
N LEU A 71 -0.03 1.01 -11.27
CA LEU A 71 -0.32 2.42 -11.51
C LEU A 71 -1.35 2.55 -12.61
N ILE A 72 -2.39 3.33 -12.38
CA ILE A 72 -3.46 3.50 -13.35
C ILE A 72 -3.71 4.97 -13.62
N LYS A 73 -4.20 5.25 -14.82
CA LYS A 73 -4.61 6.58 -15.23
C LYS A 73 -6.07 6.53 -15.68
N LYS A 74 -6.91 7.31 -15.03
CA LYS A 74 -8.33 7.37 -15.32
C LYS A 74 -8.79 8.83 -15.30
N ASN A 75 -9.47 9.28 -16.37
CA ASN A 75 -9.96 10.66 -16.48
C ASN A 75 -8.86 11.71 -16.24
N ASP A 76 -7.69 11.48 -16.83
CA ASP A 76 -6.49 12.33 -16.69
C ASP A 76 -5.93 12.42 -15.28
N LYS A 77 -6.40 11.59 -14.36
CA LYS A 77 -5.84 11.47 -13.01
C LYS A 77 -5.03 10.18 -12.89
N LYS A 78 -3.90 10.28 -12.20
CA LYS A 78 -3.05 9.14 -11.91
C LYS A 78 -3.40 8.61 -10.54
N TYR A 79 -3.57 7.30 -10.44
CA TYR A 79 -3.85 6.62 -9.18
C TYR A 79 -2.77 5.59 -8.89
N SER A 80 -2.44 5.47 -7.62
CA SER A 80 -1.50 4.47 -7.14
C SER A 80 -2.15 3.65 -6.02
N PRO A 81 -1.65 2.44 -5.75
CA PRO A 81 -2.18 1.64 -4.65
C PRO A 81 -2.10 2.39 -3.33
N ASN A 82 -3.16 2.30 -2.53
CA ASN A 82 -3.22 2.93 -1.22
C ASN A 82 -3.57 1.96 -0.10
N LEU A 83 -3.95 0.73 -0.43
CA LEU A 83 -4.22 -0.32 0.54
C LEU A 83 -3.48 -1.60 0.17
N VAL A 84 -3.16 -2.38 1.18
CA VAL A 84 -2.59 -3.72 1.02
C VAL A 84 -3.42 -4.69 1.85
N GLU A 85 -3.77 -5.84 1.29
CA GLU A 85 -4.42 -6.92 2.01
C GLU A 85 -3.42 -8.06 2.24
N ILE A 86 -3.25 -8.43 3.50
CA ILE A 86 -2.36 -9.51 3.93
C ILE A 86 -3.17 -10.40 4.87
N ASP A 87 -3.34 -11.69 4.52
CA ASP A 87 -4.09 -12.65 5.34
C ASP A 87 -5.49 -12.15 5.73
N SER A 88 -6.20 -11.53 4.79
CA SER A 88 -7.53 -10.96 4.98
C SER A 88 -7.58 -9.72 5.87
N GLU A 89 -6.44 -9.20 6.28
CA GLU A 89 -6.35 -7.92 7.00
C GLU A 89 -5.92 -6.82 6.04
N LYS A 90 -6.49 -5.64 6.21
CA LYS A 90 -6.19 -4.49 5.36
C LYS A 90 -5.29 -3.50 6.07
N PHE A 91 -4.35 -2.96 5.30
CA PHE A 91 -3.39 -1.98 5.78
C PHE A 91 -3.34 -0.80 4.82
N SER A 92 -3.17 0.41 5.37
CA SER A 92 -2.95 1.61 4.57
C SER A 92 -1.47 1.76 4.27
N ILE A 93 -1.13 2.16 3.06
CA ILE A 93 0.24 2.48 2.67
C ILE A 93 0.56 3.90 3.13
N ILE A 94 1.54 4.05 4.01
CA ILE A 94 1.89 5.36 4.57
C ILE A 94 3.19 5.92 4.01
N ARG A 95 4.07 5.05 3.49
CA ARG A 95 5.33 5.46 2.89
C ARG A 95 5.71 4.52 1.77
N LEU A 96 6.33 5.08 0.73
CA LEU A 96 6.91 4.35 -0.37
C LEU A 96 8.39 4.69 -0.44
N TYR A 97 9.21 3.69 -0.63
CA TYR A 97 10.64 3.89 -0.77
C TYR A 97 11.20 2.97 -1.85
N GLN A 98 11.86 3.55 -2.86
CA GLN A 98 12.57 2.79 -3.88
C GLN A 98 13.89 2.32 -3.28
N LYS A 99 13.95 1.05 -2.88
CA LYS A 99 15.08 0.50 -2.15
C LYS A 99 16.30 0.32 -3.07
N ASP A 100 16.07 -0.17 -4.27
CA ASP A 100 17.07 -0.30 -5.32
C ASP A 100 16.35 -0.32 -6.68
N ASP A 101 17.06 -0.64 -7.77
CA ASP A 101 16.48 -0.60 -9.11
C ASP A 101 15.34 -1.62 -9.31
N TYR A 102 15.23 -2.62 -8.45
CA TYR A 102 14.31 -3.74 -8.64
C TYR A 102 13.27 -3.88 -7.54
N THR A 103 13.47 -3.25 -6.39
CA THR A 103 12.59 -3.44 -5.24
C THR A 103 12.09 -2.13 -4.65
N MET A 104 10.85 -2.18 -4.17
CA MET A 104 10.22 -1.09 -3.43
C MET A 104 9.85 -1.57 -2.03
N GLU A 105 10.02 -0.68 -1.07
CA GLU A 105 9.63 -0.92 0.31
C GLU A 105 8.43 -0.05 0.65
N LEU A 106 7.38 -0.68 1.19
CA LEU A 106 6.15 0.00 1.59
C LEU A 106 5.97 -0.14 3.08
N THR A 107 5.81 0.98 3.78
CA THR A 107 5.49 0.98 5.20
C THR A 107 3.99 1.07 5.37
N LEU A 108 3.44 0.21 6.23
CA LEU A 108 2.01 0.01 6.37
C LEU A 108 1.52 0.34 7.77
N GLN A 109 0.28 0.80 7.84
CA GLN A 109 -0.47 1.02 9.07
C GLN A 109 -1.77 0.25 8.99
N GLU A 110 -2.25 -0.30 10.11
CA GLU A 110 -3.54 -0.98 10.11
C GLU A 110 -4.64 -0.04 9.62
N ALA A 111 -5.45 -0.50 8.68
CA ALA A 111 -6.61 0.24 8.20
C ALA A 111 -7.80 -0.02 9.12
N GLU A 112 -8.50 1.04 9.45
CA GLU A 112 -9.71 0.94 10.25
C GLU A 112 -10.90 0.48 9.42
#